data_aa6d6bc42ee022f9109e13923bfd06d5
#
_entry.id   aa6d6bc42ee022f9109e13923bfd06d5
#
_cell.length_a   1.000
_cell.length_b   1.000
_cell.length_c   1.000
_cell.angle_alpha   90.00
_cell.angle_beta   90.00
_cell.angle_gamma   90.00
#
_symmetry.space_group_name_H-M   'P 1'
#
loop_
_entity.id
_entity.type
_entity.pdbx_description
1 polymer ?
#
loop_
_entity_poly.entity_id
_entity_poly.type
_entity_poly.pdbx_seq_one_letter_code
_entity_poly.pdbx_strand_id
1 'polypeptide(L)'
;MFIMRIGGFIKQSLIDWEGKVTSVIFTKGCNFRCGYCHNPYLVLPELIRQTRDMEEVEILNFLSKRRHWLDGVVISGGEPTLQKDLPDFTRRIKEFGLPVKLDTNGSNPDILKQLIRDRSIDCIAMDIKSVLSPPCYQKVNYTTNASLLEKIKQSIQIIKHSGLEYQFRTTVIPQVQTPEEIENLKEQFADSCYIIQEFRDGDILDNHLLINTYHAGVSPQENDCHK
;
A
#
# COMPACT_ATOMS: atom_id res chain seq x y z
N MET A 1 -25.59 -0.85 7.11
CA MET A 1 -24.34 -1.64 7.24
C MET A 1 -23.54 -1.28 6.02
N PHE A 2 -22.40 -0.65 6.21
CA PHE A 2 -21.49 -0.35 5.09
C PHE A 2 -20.76 -1.66 4.76
N ILE A 3 -20.42 -1.88 3.51
CA ILE A 3 -19.74 -3.10 3.03
C ILE A 3 -18.45 -2.66 2.35
N MET A 4 -17.36 -3.36 2.65
CA MET A 4 -16.06 -3.13 2.00
C MET A 4 -16.21 -3.24 0.49
N ARG A 5 -15.75 -2.21 -0.23
CA ARG A 5 -15.72 -2.26 -1.68
C ARG A 5 -14.44 -2.98 -2.14
N ILE A 6 -14.58 -4.23 -2.50
CA ILE A 6 -13.47 -5.11 -2.89
C ILE A 6 -13.49 -5.32 -4.40
N GLY A 7 -12.38 -4.99 -5.04
CA GLY A 7 -12.23 -5.09 -6.50
C GLY A 7 -11.43 -6.29 -6.96
N GLY A 8 -10.70 -6.95 -6.05
CA GLY A 8 -9.89 -8.12 -6.37
C GLY A 8 -9.55 -8.96 -5.15
N PHE A 9 -9.32 -10.25 -5.38
CA PHE A 9 -8.92 -11.20 -4.36
C PHE A 9 -7.97 -12.25 -4.93
N ILE A 10 -6.74 -12.29 -4.42
CA ILE A 10 -5.79 -13.35 -4.68
C ILE A 10 -5.87 -14.34 -3.53
N LYS A 11 -6.21 -15.59 -3.88
CA LYS A 11 -6.42 -16.64 -2.88
C LYS A 11 -5.13 -17.04 -2.17
N GLN A 12 -3.99 -16.97 -2.87
CA GLN A 12 -2.68 -17.33 -2.34
C GLN A 12 -1.59 -16.54 -3.06
N SER A 13 -0.72 -15.89 -2.30
CA SER A 13 0.46 -15.16 -2.75
C SER A 13 1.65 -15.48 -1.85
N LEU A 14 2.84 -15.47 -2.44
CA LEU A 14 4.13 -15.67 -1.75
C LEU A 14 5.01 -14.42 -1.80
N ILE A 15 4.51 -13.34 -2.40
CA ILE A 15 5.30 -12.12 -2.65
C ILE A 15 4.79 -10.89 -1.90
N ASP A 16 3.56 -10.92 -1.39
CA ASP A 16 2.94 -9.73 -0.78
C ASP A 16 3.28 -9.56 0.71
N TRP A 17 3.79 -10.62 1.34
CA TRP A 17 4.36 -10.58 2.70
C TRP A 17 5.52 -11.57 2.76
N GLU A 18 6.71 -11.06 2.88
CA GLU A 18 7.93 -11.86 2.82
C GLU A 18 7.92 -13.02 3.82
N GLY A 19 8.32 -14.23 3.34
CA GLY A 19 8.34 -15.45 4.15
C GLY A 19 6.98 -16.02 4.53
N LYS A 20 5.85 -15.49 4.01
CA LYS A 20 4.50 -15.90 4.39
C LYS A 20 3.64 -16.26 3.17
N VAL A 21 2.82 -17.28 3.36
CA VAL A 21 1.74 -17.64 2.42
C VAL A 21 0.51 -16.81 2.77
N THR A 22 0.15 -15.85 1.94
CA THR A 22 -0.94 -14.90 2.24
C THR A 22 -2.05 -14.92 1.22
N SER A 23 -3.26 -14.53 1.63
CA SER A 23 -4.28 -14.05 0.71
C SER A 23 -4.18 -12.54 0.57
N VAL A 24 -4.49 -12.00 -0.62
CA VAL A 24 -4.45 -10.55 -0.86
C VAL A 24 -5.83 -10.05 -1.26
N ILE A 25 -6.28 -9.00 -0.58
CA ILE A 25 -7.57 -8.33 -0.82
C ILE A 25 -7.28 -6.94 -1.35
N PHE A 26 -7.86 -6.62 -2.52
CA PHE A 26 -7.68 -5.32 -3.15
C PHE A 26 -8.96 -4.49 -3.02
N THR A 27 -8.88 -3.37 -2.31
CA THR A 27 -10.00 -2.43 -2.13
C THR A 27 -10.14 -1.50 -3.32
N LYS A 28 -11.37 -1.05 -3.60
CA LYS A 28 -11.67 -0.03 -4.62
C LYS A 28 -11.67 1.37 -4.03
N GLY A 29 -11.20 2.31 -4.83
CA GLY A 29 -11.09 3.72 -4.48
C GLY A 29 -9.73 4.10 -3.94
N CYS A 30 -9.21 5.21 -4.44
CA CYS A 30 -7.98 5.82 -3.97
C CYS A 30 -8.11 7.34 -4.06
N ASN A 31 -7.53 8.04 -3.10
CA ASN A 31 -7.43 9.49 -3.11
C ASN A 31 -6.17 10.01 -3.81
N PHE A 32 -5.28 9.09 -4.23
CA PHE A 32 -4.11 9.42 -5.05
C PHE A 32 -4.38 9.18 -6.53
N ARG A 33 -3.58 9.86 -7.37
CA ARG A 33 -3.52 9.69 -8.83
C ARG A 33 -2.07 9.58 -9.24
N CYS A 34 -1.42 8.49 -8.76
CA CYS A 34 -0.04 8.21 -9.13
C CYS A 34 0.00 7.75 -10.58
N GLY A 35 0.80 8.41 -11.42
CA GLY A 35 0.88 8.10 -12.84
C GLY A 35 1.30 6.65 -13.10
N TYR A 36 2.17 6.09 -12.27
CA TYR A 36 2.68 4.71 -12.36
C TYR A 36 1.77 3.65 -11.70
N CYS A 37 0.54 3.99 -11.34
CA CYS A 37 -0.35 3.05 -10.67
C CYS A 37 -0.72 1.87 -11.58
N HIS A 38 -0.38 0.65 -11.19
CA HIS A 38 -0.71 -0.59 -11.90
C HIS A 38 -2.17 -1.06 -11.71
N ASN A 39 -2.95 -0.33 -10.90
CA ASN A 39 -4.33 -0.68 -10.59
C ASN A 39 -5.33 0.41 -10.99
N PRO A 40 -5.33 0.90 -12.25
CA PRO A 40 -6.23 1.98 -12.66
C PRO A 40 -7.71 1.62 -12.46
N TYR A 41 -8.08 0.34 -12.60
CA TYR A 41 -9.42 -0.20 -12.38
C TYR A 41 -9.88 -0.14 -10.91
N LEU A 42 -8.96 0.03 -9.96
CA LEU A 42 -9.26 0.21 -8.54
C LEU A 42 -9.24 1.69 -8.12
N VAL A 43 -8.75 2.59 -9.00
CA VAL A 43 -8.47 3.98 -8.66
C VAL A 43 -9.36 4.97 -9.41
N LEU A 44 -9.56 4.78 -10.72
CA LEU A 44 -10.32 5.70 -11.56
C LEU A 44 -11.83 5.43 -11.45
N PRO A 45 -12.66 6.43 -11.09
CA PRO A 45 -14.10 6.23 -10.87
C PRO A 45 -14.84 5.63 -12.07
N GLU A 46 -14.44 6.01 -13.28
CA GLU A 46 -14.99 5.49 -14.54
C GLU A 46 -14.67 4.00 -14.74
N LEU A 47 -13.47 3.55 -14.39
CA LEU A 47 -13.08 2.15 -14.48
C LEU A 47 -13.64 1.32 -13.31
N ILE A 48 -13.69 1.89 -12.11
CA ILE A 48 -14.32 1.25 -10.94
C ILE A 48 -15.78 0.86 -11.24
N ARG A 49 -16.53 1.72 -11.94
CA ARG A 49 -17.94 1.46 -12.30
C ARG A 49 -18.09 0.29 -13.29
N GLN A 50 -17.05 -0.05 -14.02
CA GLN A 50 -17.05 -1.15 -15.00
C GLN A 50 -16.75 -2.51 -14.36
N THR A 51 -16.25 -2.53 -13.12
CA THR A 51 -15.88 -3.74 -12.41
C THR A 51 -16.88 -4.07 -11.31
N ARG A 52 -17.28 -5.35 -11.21
CA ARG A 52 -18.15 -5.83 -10.13
C ARG A 52 -17.39 -5.82 -8.80
N ASP A 53 -18.09 -5.49 -7.71
CA ASP A 53 -17.57 -5.68 -6.35
C ASP A 53 -17.62 -7.17 -6.00
N MET A 54 -16.58 -7.66 -5.31
CA MET A 54 -16.57 -9.02 -4.77
C MET A 54 -17.33 -9.04 -3.44
N GLU A 55 -18.06 -10.10 -3.21
CA GLU A 55 -18.84 -10.26 -1.98
C GLU A 55 -17.93 -10.52 -0.77
N GLU A 56 -17.99 -9.65 0.20
CA GLU A 56 -17.21 -9.75 1.44
C GLU A 56 -17.39 -11.10 2.13
N VAL A 57 -18.62 -11.62 2.12
CA VAL A 57 -18.95 -12.90 2.75
C VAL A 57 -18.26 -14.10 2.08
N GLU A 58 -18.08 -14.05 0.77
CA GLU A 58 -17.36 -15.12 0.04
C GLU A 58 -15.87 -15.15 0.42
N ILE A 59 -15.26 -13.97 0.53
CA ILE A 59 -13.86 -13.82 0.95
C ILE A 59 -13.66 -14.31 2.37
N LEU A 60 -14.49 -13.88 3.31
CA LEU A 60 -14.40 -14.30 4.71
C LEU A 60 -14.65 -15.80 4.88
N ASN A 61 -15.58 -16.37 4.11
CA ASN A 61 -15.81 -17.82 4.10
C ASN A 61 -14.58 -18.58 3.57
N PHE A 62 -13.91 -18.05 2.53
CA PHE A 62 -12.67 -18.63 2.03
C PHE A 62 -11.57 -18.59 3.10
N LEU A 63 -11.33 -17.43 3.71
CA LEU A 63 -10.31 -17.24 4.74
C LEU A 63 -10.54 -18.17 5.94
N SER A 64 -11.78 -18.24 6.44
CA SER A 64 -12.16 -19.13 7.54
C SER A 64 -11.85 -20.60 7.22
N LYS A 65 -12.20 -21.06 6.01
CA LYS A 65 -11.94 -22.46 5.57
C LYS A 65 -10.44 -22.73 5.36
N ARG A 66 -9.65 -21.73 5.04
CA ARG A 66 -8.23 -21.86 4.68
C ARG A 66 -7.26 -21.35 5.76
N ARG A 67 -7.77 -20.95 6.93
CA ARG A 67 -6.97 -20.35 8.01
C ARG A 67 -5.72 -21.15 8.44
N HIS A 68 -5.74 -22.48 8.28
CA HIS A 68 -4.61 -23.35 8.63
C HIS A 68 -3.56 -23.52 7.51
N TRP A 69 -3.82 -22.92 6.34
CA TRP A 69 -2.95 -22.96 5.17
C TRP A 69 -2.41 -21.57 4.79
N LEU A 70 -2.83 -20.56 5.53
CA LEU A 70 -2.44 -19.17 5.34
C LEU A 70 -1.68 -18.70 6.57
N ASP A 71 -0.59 -17.97 6.35
CA ASP A 71 0.17 -17.31 7.40
C ASP A 71 -0.37 -15.89 7.67
N GLY A 72 -1.21 -15.35 6.79
CA GLY A 72 -1.80 -14.04 6.96
C GLY A 72 -2.66 -13.56 5.79
N VAL A 73 -3.16 -12.35 5.93
CA VAL A 73 -3.94 -11.64 4.91
C VAL A 73 -3.34 -10.27 4.67
N VAL A 74 -3.13 -9.90 3.42
CA VAL A 74 -2.71 -8.56 3.02
C VAL A 74 -3.92 -7.79 2.51
N ILE A 75 -4.14 -6.59 3.02
CA ILE A 75 -5.17 -5.67 2.53
C ILE A 75 -4.47 -4.52 1.81
N SER A 76 -4.73 -4.42 0.52
CA SER A 76 -4.08 -3.51 -0.42
C SER A 76 -5.12 -2.93 -1.41
N GLY A 77 -4.70 -2.52 -2.61
CA GLY A 77 -5.60 -2.15 -3.71
C GLY A 77 -5.51 -0.69 -4.12
N GLY A 78 -6.60 0.06 -4.00
CA GLY A 78 -6.58 1.52 -4.10
C GLY A 78 -5.95 2.12 -2.85
N GLU A 79 -6.77 2.64 -1.92
CA GLU A 79 -6.33 3.01 -0.57
C GLU A 79 -7.30 2.41 0.45
N PRO A 80 -6.88 1.35 1.18
CA PRO A 80 -7.76 0.66 2.12
C PRO A 80 -8.30 1.55 3.24
N THR A 81 -7.53 2.51 3.72
CA THR A 81 -7.93 3.41 4.82
C THR A 81 -9.07 4.37 4.45
N LEU A 82 -9.49 4.41 3.19
CA LEU A 82 -10.70 5.13 2.77
C LEU A 82 -11.98 4.33 3.01
N GLN A 83 -11.87 3.02 3.25
CA GLN A 83 -13.01 2.15 3.54
C GLN A 83 -13.43 2.34 5.01
N LYS A 84 -14.65 2.82 5.24
CA LYS A 84 -15.17 3.07 6.60
C LYS A 84 -15.26 1.81 7.45
N ASP A 85 -15.45 0.66 6.80
CA ASP A 85 -15.62 -0.63 7.45
C ASP A 85 -14.31 -1.41 7.62
N LEU A 86 -13.18 -0.83 7.22
CA LEU A 86 -11.88 -1.47 7.34
C LEU A 86 -11.59 -1.98 8.76
N PRO A 87 -11.84 -1.22 9.85
CA PRO A 87 -11.59 -1.71 11.21
C PRO A 87 -12.44 -2.93 11.59
N ASP A 88 -13.69 -2.98 11.17
CA ASP A 88 -14.56 -4.12 11.42
C ASP A 88 -14.16 -5.33 10.58
N PHE A 89 -13.81 -5.10 9.34
CA PHE A 89 -13.37 -6.15 8.43
C PHE A 89 -12.07 -6.81 8.89
N THR A 90 -11.06 -6.02 9.28
CA THR A 90 -9.80 -6.53 9.81
C THR A 90 -10.02 -7.33 11.10
N ARG A 91 -10.89 -6.87 12.00
CA ARG A 91 -11.24 -7.60 13.23
C ARG A 91 -11.83 -8.99 12.92
N ARG A 92 -12.74 -9.07 11.95
CA ARG A 92 -13.34 -10.36 11.52
C ARG A 92 -12.27 -11.31 10.95
N ILE A 93 -11.26 -10.81 10.24
CA ILE A 93 -10.13 -11.63 9.81
C ILE A 93 -9.31 -12.11 11.01
N LYS A 94 -9.06 -11.24 11.97
CA LYS A 94 -8.33 -11.58 13.21
C LYS A 94 -9.07 -12.64 14.04
N GLU A 95 -10.41 -12.70 14.02
CA GLU A 95 -11.21 -13.75 14.66
C GLU A 95 -10.94 -15.15 14.10
N PHE A 96 -10.44 -15.26 12.87
CA PHE A 96 -9.98 -16.53 12.29
C PHE A 96 -8.56 -16.93 12.73
N GLY A 97 -7.89 -16.10 13.53
CA GLY A 97 -6.50 -16.27 13.95
C GLY A 97 -5.48 -15.90 12.88
N LEU A 98 -5.89 -15.19 11.81
CA LEU A 98 -5.01 -14.77 10.73
C LEU A 98 -4.42 -13.40 11.04
N PRO A 99 -3.09 -13.23 11.00
CA PRO A 99 -2.44 -11.93 10.98
C PRO A 99 -2.85 -11.10 9.77
N VAL A 100 -2.90 -9.78 9.95
CA VAL A 100 -3.29 -8.82 8.91
C VAL A 100 -2.16 -7.83 8.64
N LYS A 101 -1.73 -7.75 7.39
CA LYS A 101 -0.85 -6.70 6.88
C LYS A 101 -1.68 -5.67 6.13
N LEU A 102 -1.41 -4.41 6.39
CA LEU A 102 -2.02 -3.28 5.70
C LEU A 102 -1.01 -2.60 4.78
N ASP A 103 -1.31 -2.53 3.48
CA ASP A 103 -0.62 -1.66 2.53
C ASP A 103 -1.38 -0.34 2.45
N THR A 104 -0.69 0.81 2.58
CA THR A 104 -1.32 2.13 2.61
C THR A 104 -0.45 3.22 2.02
N ASN A 105 -1.06 4.27 1.50
CA ASN A 105 -0.37 5.49 1.08
C ASN A 105 -0.18 6.50 2.22
N GLY A 106 -0.64 6.18 3.42
CA GLY A 106 -0.46 7.00 4.62
C GLY A 106 -1.31 8.27 4.69
N SER A 107 -2.28 8.46 3.82
CA SER A 107 -3.09 9.70 3.76
C SER A 107 -4.13 9.82 4.88
N ASN A 108 -4.34 8.77 5.68
CA ASN A 108 -5.37 8.72 6.72
C ASN A 108 -4.80 8.30 8.08
N PRO A 109 -4.07 9.20 8.78
CA PRO A 109 -3.43 8.90 10.05
C PRO A 109 -4.41 8.48 11.15
N ASP A 110 -5.65 8.97 11.13
CA ASP A 110 -6.63 8.67 12.18
C ASP A 110 -7.10 7.21 12.12
N ILE A 111 -7.32 6.68 10.92
CA ILE A 111 -7.63 5.26 10.73
C ILE A 111 -6.44 4.38 11.11
N LEU A 112 -5.19 4.78 10.78
CA LEU A 112 -4.00 4.05 11.22
C LEU A 112 -3.92 3.97 12.74
N LYS A 113 -4.11 5.10 13.45
CA LYS A 113 -4.17 5.13 14.93
C LYS A 113 -5.23 4.18 15.47
N GLN A 114 -6.42 4.17 14.86
CA GLN A 114 -7.51 3.29 15.27
C GLN A 114 -7.13 1.82 15.11
N LEU A 115 -6.65 1.41 13.93
CA LEU A 115 -6.28 0.03 13.63
C LEU A 115 -5.18 -0.49 14.56
N ILE A 116 -4.18 0.34 14.85
CA ILE A 116 -3.07 0.03 15.76
C ILE A 116 -3.60 -0.14 17.19
N ARG A 117 -4.36 0.85 17.69
CA ARG A 117 -4.95 0.81 19.03
C ARG A 117 -5.84 -0.41 19.24
N ASP A 118 -6.66 -0.72 18.24
CA ASP A 118 -7.62 -1.83 18.30
C ASP A 118 -6.95 -3.19 18.03
N ARG A 119 -5.62 -3.23 17.77
CA ARG A 119 -4.83 -4.43 17.45
C ARG A 119 -5.43 -5.26 16.32
N SER A 120 -6.03 -4.60 15.35
CA SER A 120 -6.69 -5.23 14.22
C SER A 120 -5.80 -5.46 13.01
N ILE A 121 -4.55 -4.98 13.08
CA ILE A 121 -3.47 -5.22 12.12
C ILE A 121 -2.18 -5.60 12.84
N ASP A 122 -1.28 -6.32 12.18
CA ASP A 122 -0.03 -6.85 12.72
C ASP A 122 1.20 -6.30 12.00
N CYS A 123 1.05 -5.89 10.75
CA CYS A 123 2.12 -5.33 9.94
C CYS A 123 1.61 -4.17 9.07
N ILE A 124 2.45 -3.18 8.83
CA ILE A 124 2.12 -2.04 7.97
C ILE A 124 3.20 -1.86 6.91
N ALA A 125 2.82 -1.84 5.64
CA ALA A 125 3.66 -1.38 4.56
C ALA A 125 3.13 -0.05 4.04
N MET A 126 3.89 1.02 4.27
CA MET A 126 3.49 2.35 3.82
C MET A 126 4.33 2.82 2.63
N ASP A 127 3.66 3.22 1.59
CA ASP A 127 4.33 3.74 0.39
C ASP A 127 4.65 5.23 0.52
N ILE A 128 5.93 5.55 0.54
CA ILE A 128 6.46 6.92 0.41
C ILE A 128 6.68 7.17 -1.07
N LYS A 129 5.84 8.01 -1.68
CA LYS A 129 5.81 8.13 -3.14
C LYS A 129 6.95 8.98 -3.72
N SER A 130 7.51 9.90 -2.93
CA SER A 130 8.66 10.75 -3.29
C SER A 130 9.20 11.46 -2.05
N VAL A 131 10.20 12.30 -2.21
CA VAL A 131 10.67 13.24 -1.16
C VAL A 131 9.48 14.04 -0.63
N LEU A 132 9.39 14.18 0.70
CA LEU A 132 8.23 14.79 1.40
C LEU A 132 8.19 16.32 1.26
N SER A 133 8.27 16.80 0.01
CA SER A 133 8.08 18.18 -0.39
C SER A 133 6.98 18.29 -1.46
N PRO A 134 6.18 19.38 -1.49
CA PRO A 134 5.08 19.50 -2.44
C PRO A 134 5.52 19.34 -3.91
N PRO A 135 6.62 19.96 -4.39
CA PRO A 135 7.04 19.83 -5.79
C PRO A 135 7.42 18.40 -6.17
N CYS A 136 8.19 17.70 -5.31
CA CYS A 136 8.64 16.33 -5.59
C CYS A 136 7.48 15.35 -5.55
N TYR A 137 6.62 15.47 -4.54
CA TYR A 137 5.47 14.59 -4.39
C TYR A 137 4.45 14.74 -5.52
N GLN A 138 4.26 15.98 -6.02
CA GLN A 138 3.33 16.28 -7.10
C GLN A 138 3.76 15.70 -8.45
N LYS A 139 5.07 15.52 -8.69
CA LYS A 139 5.57 14.84 -9.90
C LYS A 139 5.06 13.41 -10.01
N VAL A 140 4.85 12.75 -8.88
CA VAL A 140 4.49 11.33 -8.79
C VAL A 140 3.01 11.14 -8.53
N ASN A 141 2.43 11.98 -7.67
CA ASN A 141 1.02 11.96 -7.30
C ASN A 141 0.35 13.29 -7.62
N TYR A 142 -0.43 13.31 -8.66
CA TYR A 142 -1.05 14.52 -9.23
C TYR A 142 -2.10 15.21 -8.33
N THR A 143 -2.49 14.58 -7.21
CA THR A 143 -3.45 15.12 -6.24
C THR A 143 -2.81 15.72 -4.99
N THR A 144 -1.49 15.90 -4.97
CA THR A 144 -0.77 16.36 -3.79
C THR A 144 -1.09 17.83 -3.45
N ASN A 145 -1.25 18.07 -2.15
CA ASN A 145 -1.31 19.40 -1.55
C ASN A 145 -0.60 19.38 -0.18
N ALA A 146 -0.37 20.56 0.43
CA ALA A 146 0.33 20.69 1.69
C ALA A 146 -0.34 19.93 2.85
N SER A 147 -1.67 19.96 2.94
CA SER A 147 -2.43 19.23 3.97
C SER A 147 -2.24 17.72 3.87
N LEU A 148 -2.16 17.19 2.65
CA LEU A 148 -1.90 15.77 2.43
C LEU A 148 -0.51 15.36 2.92
N LEU A 149 0.51 16.15 2.64
CA LEU A 149 1.87 15.87 3.09
C LEU A 149 2.00 15.86 4.61
N GLU A 150 1.31 16.77 5.30
CA GLU A 150 1.29 16.76 6.76
C GLU A 150 0.63 15.49 7.32
N LYS A 151 -0.43 14.99 6.70
CA LYS A 151 -1.04 13.69 7.07
C LYS A 151 -0.07 12.53 6.85
N ILE A 152 0.66 12.53 5.74
CA ILE A 152 1.67 11.50 5.45
C ILE A 152 2.77 11.52 6.51
N LYS A 153 3.31 12.70 6.86
CA LYS A 153 4.31 12.86 7.93
C LYS A 153 3.78 12.37 9.29
N GLN A 154 2.52 12.67 9.62
CA GLN A 154 1.87 12.16 10.83
C GLN A 154 1.79 10.62 10.79
N SER A 155 1.40 10.03 9.67
CA SER A 155 1.33 8.57 9.52
C SER A 155 2.69 7.91 9.69
N ILE A 156 3.77 8.49 9.14
CA ILE A 156 5.14 8.02 9.35
C ILE A 156 5.47 7.97 10.85
N GLN A 157 5.19 9.04 11.59
CA GLN A 157 5.46 9.08 13.03
C GLN A 157 4.62 8.05 13.80
N ILE A 158 3.35 7.89 13.46
CA ILE A 158 2.47 6.90 14.08
C ILE A 158 3.02 5.48 13.86
N ILE A 159 3.44 5.17 12.64
CA ILE A 159 3.95 3.84 12.27
C ILE A 159 5.27 3.55 12.99
N LYS A 160 6.23 4.49 12.98
CA LYS A 160 7.52 4.35 13.71
C LYS A 160 7.34 4.07 15.21
N HIS A 161 6.29 4.61 15.83
CA HIS A 161 6.02 4.43 17.26
C HIS A 161 4.93 3.41 17.57
N SER A 162 4.47 2.63 16.56
CA SER A 162 3.36 1.68 16.71
C SER A 162 3.72 0.43 17.52
N GLY A 163 5.01 0.04 17.53
CA GLY A 163 5.46 -1.25 18.03
C GLY A 163 5.09 -2.45 17.14
N LEU A 164 4.50 -2.21 15.97
CA LEU A 164 4.20 -3.25 14.99
C LEU A 164 5.39 -3.47 14.04
N GLU A 165 5.40 -4.62 13.37
CA GLU A 165 6.21 -4.84 12.18
C GLU A 165 5.81 -3.81 11.12
N TYR A 166 6.78 -3.13 10.52
CA TYR A 166 6.49 -2.17 9.46
C TYR A 166 7.61 -2.05 8.44
N GLN A 167 7.26 -1.58 7.26
CA GLN A 167 8.20 -1.15 6.23
C GLN A 167 7.70 0.10 5.51
N PHE A 168 8.61 1.00 5.17
CA PHE A 168 8.37 2.06 4.20
C PHE A 168 8.89 1.61 2.84
N ARG A 169 8.19 1.97 1.76
CA ARG A 169 8.56 1.57 0.40
C ARG A 169 8.49 2.77 -0.53
N THR A 170 9.43 2.85 -1.46
CA THR A 170 9.34 3.80 -2.59
C THR A 170 9.57 3.06 -3.89
N THR A 171 8.62 3.17 -4.81
CA THR A 171 8.82 2.75 -6.20
C THR A 171 9.56 3.85 -6.93
N VAL A 172 10.76 3.54 -7.41
CA VAL A 172 11.58 4.46 -8.20
C VAL A 172 11.15 4.41 -9.66
N ILE A 173 10.75 5.56 -10.17
CA ILE A 173 10.35 5.73 -11.57
C ILE A 173 11.51 6.46 -12.26
N PRO A 174 12.24 5.79 -13.14
CA PRO A 174 13.29 6.43 -13.92
C PRO A 174 12.77 7.71 -14.56
N GLN A 175 13.59 8.78 -14.58
CA GLN A 175 13.30 10.10 -15.15
C GLN A 175 12.24 10.97 -14.41
N VAL A 176 11.56 10.45 -13.41
CA VAL A 176 10.65 11.22 -12.54
C VAL A 176 11.39 11.64 -11.26
N GLN A 177 12.08 10.69 -10.64
CA GLN A 177 12.88 10.94 -9.43
C GLN A 177 14.38 10.96 -9.81
N THR A 178 15.09 11.97 -9.32
CA THR A 178 16.53 12.06 -9.53
C THR A 178 17.31 11.15 -8.58
N PRO A 179 18.55 10.75 -8.91
CA PRO A 179 19.40 10.00 -7.98
C PRO A 179 19.59 10.70 -6.63
N GLU A 180 19.66 12.04 -6.63
CA GLU A 180 19.76 12.84 -5.40
C GLU A 180 18.48 12.77 -4.56
N GLU A 181 17.30 12.80 -5.17
CA GLU A 181 16.02 12.61 -4.49
C GLU A 181 15.93 11.20 -3.84
N ILE A 182 16.45 10.18 -4.51
CA ILE A 182 16.48 8.80 -3.99
C ILE A 182 17.46 8.69 -2.81
N GLU A 183 18.64 9.29 -2.90
CA GLU A 183 19.60 9.27 -1.81
C GLU A 183 19.07 10.03 -0.58
N ASN A 184 18.42 11.17 -0.78
CA ASN A 184 17.75 11.91 0.28
C ASN A 184 16.68 11.05 1.00
N LEU A 185 15.92 10.25 0.24
CA LEU A 185 14.96 9.32 0.85
C LEU A 185 15.64 8.22 1.67
N LYS A 186 16.73 7.65 1.21
CA LYS A 186 17.51 6.66 1.97
C LYS A 186 18.02 7.23 3.28
N GLU A 187 18.57 8.45 3.25
CA GLU A 187 19.05 9.14 4.44
C GLU A 187 17.89 9.44 5.42
N GLN A 188 16.74 9.91 4.92
CA GLN A 188 15.58 10.24 5.71
C GLN A 188 14.98 9.02 6.44
N PHE A 189 15.11 7.83 5.86
CA PHE A 189 14.57 6.58 6.40
C PHE A 189 15.66 5.59 6.85
N ALA A 190 16.91 6.05 7.05
CA ALA A 190 18.04 5.20 7.44
C ALA A 190 17.85 4.47 8.78
N ASP A 191 16.99 5.01 9.67
CA ASP A 191 16.61 4.43 10.96
C ASP A 191 15.38 3.50 10.91
N SER A 192 14.91 3.17 9.71
CA SER A 192 13.65 2.46 9.47
C SER A 192 13.85 1.30 8.49
N CYS A 193 12.99 0.29 8.53
CA CYS A 193 12.90 -0.66 7.44
C CYS A 193 12.40 0.08 6.20
N TYR A 194 13.30 0.38 5.27
CA TYR A 194 13.02 1.14 4.06
C TYR A 194 13.46 0.38 2.81
N ILE A 195 12.51 0.14 1.89
CA ILE A 195 12.72 -0.65 0.69
C ILE A 195 12.54 0.23 -0.55
N ILE A 196 13.53 0.21 -1.42
CA ILE A 196 13.43 0.79 -2.76
C ILE A 196 13.00 -0.30 -3.72
N GLN A 197 11.90 -0.05 -4.41
CA GLN A 197 11.32 -0.94 -5.41
C GLN A 197 11.57 -0.36 -6.80
N GLU A 198 11.99 -1.21 -7.72
CA GLU A 198 12.07 -0.84 -9.13
C GLU A 198 10.65 -0.76 -9.73
N PHE A 199 10.45 0.26 -10.56
CA PHE A 199 9.27 0.33 -11.39
C PHE A 199 9.26 -0.83 -12.39
N ARG A 200 8.13 -1.48 -12.53
CA ARG A 200 7.91 -2.54 -13.54
C ARG A 200 7.00 -2.01 -14.63
N ASP A 201 7.36 -2.28 -15.87
CA ASP A 201 6.50 -1.97 -17.02
C ASP A 201 5.19 -2.77 -16.95
N GLY A 202 4.10 -2.17 -17.43
CA GLY A 202 2.78 -2.78 -17.44
C GLY A 202 1.68 -1.77 -17.74
N ASP A 203 0.44 -2.20 -17.59
CA ASP A 203 -0.70 -1.29 -17.67
C ASP A 203 -0.70 -0.35 -16.46
N ILE A 204 -0.44 0.93 -16.72
CA ILE A 204 -0.40 1.97 -15.68
C ILE A 204 -1.42 3.06 -15.97
N LEU A 205 -1.67 3.91 -14.96
CA LEU A 205 -2.64 4.99 -15.04
C LEU A 205 -2.27 6.04 -16.12
N ASP A 206 -0.97 6.35 -16.24
CA ASP A 206 -0.45 7.31 -17.22
C ASP A 206 0.62 6.66 -18.11
N ASN A 207 0.20 6.19 -19.27
CA ASN A 207 1.08 5.52 -20.23
C ASN A 207 2.18 6.41 -20.81
N HIS A 208 2.12 7.75 -20.66
CA HIS A 208 3.20 8.64 -21.07
C HIS A 208 4.47 8.46 -20.24
N LEU A 209 4.35 7.91 -19.04
CA LEU A 209 5.52 7.53 -18.20
C LEU A 209 6.29 6.35 -18.79
N LEU A 210 5.68 5.50 -19.61
CA LEU A 210 6.34 4.29 -20.18
C LEU A 210 7.29 4.61 -21.34
N ILE A 211 7.06 5.69 -22.08
CA ILE A 211 7.79 5.99 -23.32
C ILE A 211 9.28 6.23 -23.06
N ASN A 212 9.64 6.50 -21.81
CA ASN A 212 10.98 6.94 -21.43
C ASN A 212 11.76 5.96 -20.54
N THR A 213 11.21 4.79 -20.19
CA THR A 213 11.80 3.88 -19.18
C THR A 213 12.91 2.95 -19.70
N TYR A 214 13.13 2.86 -21.00
CA TYR A 214 14.02 1.85 -21.61
C TYR A 214 15.54 2.04 -21.39
N HIS A 215 16.01 3.03 -20.64
CA HIS A 215 17.46 3.36 -20.60
C HIS A 215 18.13 3.56 -19.23
N ALA A 216 17.52 3.23 -18.10
CA ALA A 216 18.16 3.42 -16.79
C ALA A 216 18.15 2.13 -15.94
N GLY A 217 19.27 1.42 -15.94
CA GLY A 217 19.49 0.31 -15.01
C GLY A 217 19.85 0.84 -13.62
N VAL A 218 18.98 0.62 -12.64
CA VAL A 218 19.26 0.83 -11.21
C VAL A 218 19.20 -0.54 -10.53
N SER A 219 20.27 -0.95 -9.87
CA SER A 219 20.31 -2.22 -9.14
C SER A 219 19.58 -2.10 -7.80
N PRO A 220 18.74 -3.08 -7.42
CA PRO A 220 18.10 -3.11 -6.11
C PRO A 220 19.15 -3.24 -5.00
N GLN A 221 19.05 -2.42 -3.96
CA GLN A 221 19.75 -2.66 -2.70
C GLN A 221 18.71 -3.14 -1.68
N GLU A 222 18.80 -4.41 -1.32
CA GLU A 222 18.05 -4.98 -0.21
C GLU A 222 18.69 -4.49 1.10
N ASN A 223 17.97 -3.70 1.86
CA ASN A 223 18.28 -3.47 3.26
C ASN A 223 17.65 -4.59 4.08
N ASP A 224 18.51 -5.34 4.77
CA ASP A 224 18.13 -6.44 5.67
C ASP A 224 17.22 -5.89 6.78
N CYS A 225 15.93 -6.17 6.71
CA CYS A 225 14.92 -5.72 7.67
C CYS A 225 14.80 -6.62 8.90
N HIS A 226 15.71 -7.56 9.06
CA HIS A 226 15.76 -8.48 10.20
C HIS A 226 16.71 -7.97 11.29
N LYS A 227 16.18 -7.09 12.17
CA LYS A 227 16.76 -6.88 13.52
C LYS A 227 15.67 -6.64 14.54
#